data_271bc6f13ac04f74cdfad7dd311c6f52
#
_entry.id   271bc6f13ac04f74cdfad7dd311c6f52
#
_cell.length_a   1.000
_cell.length_b   1.000
_cell.length_c   1.000
_cell.angle_alpha   90.00
_cell.angle_beta   90.00
_cell.angle_gamma   90.00
#
_symmetry.space_group_name_H-M   'P 1'
#
loop_
_entity.id
_entity.type
_entity.pdbx_description
1 polymer ?
#
loop_
_entity_poly.entity_id
_entity_poly.type
_entity_poly.pdbx_seq_one_letter_code
_entity_poly.pdbx_strand_id
1 'polypeptide(L)'
;MNSLSDKIKFVYYRIIFAIRELPVRIKRLLIHLIWIVPYDFKYKQHEIIKTGAEWLFGIPFYIIDVIFLPEIYEITMEMFKWNTRFLTHRELELARSVFGNSILPELVRIDNRSVSGPKQGRFAYVSFQTINCYGHMSDRILIHELVHVWQFLQFGSIYIPKAILAQRSKEGYNYFRTAGLMNMKLRNGRLYHFNFEQQGDIVMDYFNMKQVNDDQAIIESEVYEYFMEDIKSMRIFS
;
A
#
# COMPACT_ATOMS: atom_id res chain seq x y z
N MET A 1 12.92 -22.53 -3.04
CA MET A 1 14.10 -21.74 -3.47
C MET A 1 13.79 -21.15 -4.82
N ASN A 2 13.93 -19.83 -4.97
CA ASN A 2 13.75 -19.20 -6.28
C ASN A 2 14.87 -19.63 -7.23
N SER A 3 14.49 -20.02 -8.44
CA SER A 3 15.44 -20.30 -9.50
C SER A 3 16.14 -19.01 -9.94
N LEU A 4 17.31 -19.12 -10.55
CA LEU A 4 17.99 -17.98 -11.18
C LEU A 4 17.08 -17.31 -12.22
N SER A 5 16.28 -18.12 -12.93
CA SER A 5 15.28 -17.63 -13.87
C SER A 5 14.23 -16.72 -13.20
N ASP A 6 13.77 -17.05 -11.99
CA ASP A 6 12.79 -16.21 -11.27
C ASP A 6 13.40 -14.87 -10.86
N LYS A 7 14.66 -14.86 -10.46
CA LYS A 7 15.38 -13.61 -10.13
C LYS A 7 15.56 -12.73 -11.37
N ILE A 8 15.94 -13.32 -12.50
CA ILE A 8 16.09 -12.58 -13.77
C ILE A 8 14.74 -12.00 -14.21
N LYS A 9 13.67 -12.77 -14.15
CA LYS A 9 12.31 -12.28 -14.45
C LYS A 9 11.90 -11.13 -13.54
N PHE A 10 12.16 -11.26 -12.23
CA PHE A 10 11.86 -10.19 -11.28
C PHE A 10 12.59 -8.91 -11.64
N VAL A 11 13.90 -8.96 -11.87
CA VAL A 11 14.71 -7.77 -12.26
C VAL A 11 14.17 -7.14 -13.54
N TYR A 12 13.89 -7.95 -14.56
CA TYR A 12 13.34 -7.48 -15.84
C TYR A 12 12.00 -6.74 -15.65
N TYR A 13 11.05 -7.35 -14.96
CA TYR A 13 9.75 -6.71 -14.74
C TYR A 13 9.85 -5.48 -13.85
N ARG A 14 10.78 -5.46 -12.89
CA ARG A 14 11.00 -4.31 -12.03
C ARG A 14 11.56 -3.12 -12.80
N ILE A 15 12.48 -3.34 -13.73
CA ILE A 15 13.02 -2.29 -14.62
C ILE A 15 11.91 -1.74 -15.53
N ILE A 16 11.12 -2.60 -16.17
CA ILE A 16 10.00 -2.16 -17.02
C ILE A 16 9.01 -1.34 -16.21
N PHE A 17 8.65 -1.81 -15.01
CA PHE A 17 7.75 -1.08 -14.12
C PHE A 17 8.31 0.30 -13.79
N ALA A 18 9.58 0.41 -13.39
CA ALA A 18 10.24 1.66 -13.07
C ALA A 18 10.16 2.68 -14.23
N ILE A 19 10.45 2.22 -15.45
CA ILE A 19 10.40 3.06 -16.66
C ILE A 19 8.97 3.54 -16.93
N ARG A 20 7.98 2.68 -16.80
CA ARG A 20 6.56 3.03 -17.01
C ARG A 20 6.03 4.02 -15.97
N GLU A 21 6.47 3.89 -14.73
CA GLU A 21 6.06 4.78 -13.62
C GLU A 21 6.78 6.14 -13.65
N LEU A 22 7.88 6.28 -14.37
CA LEU A 22 8.69 7.50 -14.37
C LEU A 22 7.89 8.77 -14.67
N PRO A 23 7.01 8.82 -15.69
CA PRO A 23 6.20 10.02 -15.96
C PRO A 23 5.29 10.41 -14.79
N VAL A 24 4.69 9.42 -14.12
CA VAL A 24 3.83 9.64 -12.95
C VAL A 24 4.64 10.15 -11.77
N ARG A 25 5.84 9.61 -11.55
CA ARG A 25 6.76 10.03 -10.48
C ARG A 25 7.25 11.46 -10.68
N ILE A 26 7.66 11.80 -11.92
CA ILE A 26 8.04 13.18 -12.27
C ILE A 26 6.86 14.13 -12.04
N LYS A 27 5.67 13.76 -12.49
CA LYS A 27 4.46 14.55 -12.28
C LYS A 27 4.18 14.79 -10.79
N ARG A 28 4.28 13.75 -9.95
CA ARG A 28 4.12 13.87 -8.49
C ARG A 28 5.14 14.86 -7.89
N LEU A 29 6.41 14.73 -8.25
CA LEU A 29 7.47 15.63 -7.80
C LEU A 29 7.20 17.07 -8.23
N LEU A 30 6.89 17.31 -9.50
CA LEU A 30 6.61 18.65 -10.03
C LEU A 30 5.41 19.29 -9.33
N ILE A 31 4.33 18.53 -9.16
CA ILE A 31 3.15 18.99 -8.42
C ILE A 31 3.53 19.37 -6.99
N HIS A 32 4.28 18.52 -6.30
CA HIS A 32 4.72 18.77 -4.94
C HIS A 32 5.62 20.03 -4.85
N LEU A 33 6.48 20.29 -5.83
CA LEU A 33 7.36 21.46 -5.85
C LEU A 33 6.60 22.77 -6.19
N ILE A 34 5.61 22.71 -7.07
CA ILE A 34 4.84 23.89 -7.50
C ILE A 34 3.85 24.32 -6.40
N TRP A 35 3.29 23.36 -5.66
CA TRP A 35 2.21 23.59 -4.72
C TRP A 35 2.68 23.50 -3.26
N ILE A 36 3.15 24.61 -2.74
CA ILE A 36 3.34 24.80 -1.28
C ILE A 36 1.98 24.87 -0.56
N VAL A 37 0.93 25.22 -1.31
CA VAL A 37 -0.47 25.29 -0.82
C VAL A 37 -1.23 24.05 -1.27
N PRO A 38 -2.16 23.53 -0.47
CA PRO A 38 -2.91 22.31 -0.82
C PRO A 38 -3.64 22.50 -2.14
N TYR A 39 -3.27 21.72 -3.14
CA TYR A 39 -3.93 21.65 -4.41
C TYR A 39 -4.94 20.52 -4.42
N ASP A 40 -6.17 20.87 -4.80
CA ASP A 40 -7.27 19.92 -4.91
C ASP A 40 -7.15 19.10 -6.19
N PHE A 41 -6.39 18.01 -6.13
CA PHE A 41 -6.22 17.11 -7.24
C PHE A 41 -7.42 16.17 -7.38
N LYS A 42 -7.76 15.72 -8.62
CA LYS A 42 -8.88 14.81 -8.90
C LYS A 42 -8.82 13.50 -8.10
N TYR A 43 -7.66 13.18 -7.62
CA TYR A 43 -7.38 12.15 -6.62
C TYR A 43 -6.81 12.86 -5.40
N LYS A 44 -7.63 13.65 -4.78
CA LYS A 44 -7.33 14.34 -3.56
C LYS A 44 -6.57 13.46 -2.62
N GLN A 45 -5.25 13.56 -2.69
CA GLN A 45 -4.38 12.99 -1.69
C GLN A 45 -4.36 13.94 -0.52
N HIS A 46 -5.20 13.66 0.40
CA HIS A 46 -5.76 14.53 1.34
C HIS A 46 -5.04 14.64 2.61
N GLU A 47 -3.76 14.67 2.54
CA GLU A 47 -3.08 15.42 3.55
C GLU A 47 -2.75 16.78 2.96
N ILE A 48 -3.55 17.73 3.31
CA ILE A 48 -3.17 19.12 3.30
C ILE A 48 -1.78 19.17 3.91
N ILE A 49 -0.78 19.59 3.13
CA ILE A 49 0.51 19.95 3.65
C ILE A 49 0.23 21.12 4.60
N LYS A 50 0.10 20.80 5.88
CA LYS A 50 -0.34 21.74 6.90
C LYS A 50 0.72 22.78 7.21
N THR A 51 1.98 22.45 6.91
CA THR A 51 3.13 23.30 7.23
C THR A 51 4.20 23.24 6.13
N GLY A 52 5.01 24.30 6.01
CA GLY A 52 6.18 24.28 5.12
C GLY A 52 7.20 23.20 5.50
N ALA A 53 7.23 22.79 6.77
CA ALA A 53 8.08 21.69 7.23
C ALA A 53 7.64 20.34 6.66
N GLU A 54 6.34 20.03 6.62
CA GLU A 54 5.81 18.82 6.01
C GLU A 54 6.06 18.77 4.51
N TRP A 55 5.94 19.92 3.84
CA TRP A 55 6.28 20.06 2.43
C TRP A 55 7.76 19.77 2.18
N LEU A 56 8.66 20.39 2.93
CA LEU A 56 10.10 20.18 2.82
C LEU A 56 10.48 18.72 3.10
N PHE A 57 9.85 18.11 4.10
CA PHE A 57 10.04 16.72 4.46
C PHE A 57 9.62 15.75 3.35
N GLY A 58 8.64 16.10 2.53
CA GLY A 58 8.16 15.27 1.42
C GLY A 58 9.14 15.19 0.25
N ILE A 59 9.90 16.27 -0.02
CA ILE A 59 10.78 16.39 -1.21
C ILE A 59 11.72 15.19 -1.38
N PRO A 60 12.50 14.75 -0.37
CA PRO A 60 13.40 13.60 -0.50
C PRO A 60 12.70 12.33 -1.00
N PHE A 61 11.47 12.07 -0.54
CA PHE A 61 10.73 10.85 -0.92
C PHE A 61 10.30 10.87 -2.38
N TYR A 62 9.91 12.01 -2.93
CA TYR A 62 9.60 12.14 -4.35
C TYR A 62 10.86 12.08 -5.22
N ILE A 63 12.00 12.60 -4.73
CA ILE A 63 13.28 12.51 -5.44
C ILE A 63 13.73 11.06 -5.52
N ILE A 64 13.69 10.29 -4.43
CA ILE A 64 14.11 8.87 -4.45
C ILE A 64 13.26 8.01 -5.38
N ASP A 65 11.98 8.37 -5.57
CA ASP A 65 11.11 7.71 -6.54
C ASP A 65 11.57 7.97 -7.98
N VAL A 66 11.91 9.22 -8.30
CA VAL A 66 12.36 9.62 -9.65
C VAL A 66 13.72 9.01 -10.02
N ILE A 67 14.61 8.84 -9.04
CA ILE A 67 15.92 8.21 -9.26
C ILE A 67 15.91 6.68 -9.10
N PHE A 68 14.72 6.07 -9.05
CA PHE A 68 14.51 4.61 -8.97
C PHE A 68 15.11 3.93 -7.73
N LEU A 69 15.32 4.67 -6.64
CA LEU A 69 15.89 4.10 -5.42
C LEU A 69 15.08 2.92 -4.85
N PRO A 70 13.71 2.93 -4.89
CA PRO A 70 12.90 1.78 -4.50
C PRO A 70 13.26 0.50 -5.27
N GLU A 71 13.38 0.59 -6.59
CA GLU A 71 13.70 -0.55 -7.44
C GLU A 71 15.12 -1.02 -7.27
N ILE A 72 16.07 -0.10 -7.13
CA ILE A 72 17.48 -0.42 -6.84
C ILE A 72 17.55 -1.19 -5.52
N TYR A 73 16.86 -0.72 -4.48
CA TYR A 73 16.79 -1.40 -3.19
C TYR A 73 16.21 -2.81 -3.32
N GLU A 74 15.04 -2.95 -3.98
CA GLU A 74 14.37 -4.25 -4.10
C GLU A 74 15.16 -5.25 -4.94
N ILE A 75 15.76 -4.80 -6.06
CA ILE A 75 16.66 -5.64 -6.89
C ILE A 75 17.86 -6.09 -6.06
N THR A 76 18.48 -5.17 -5.33
CA THR A 76 19.62 -5.47 -4.46
C THR A 76 19.23 -6.50 -3.39
N MET A 77 18.11 -6.29 -2.71
CA MET A 77 17.61 -7.24 -1.70
C MET A 77 17.31 -8.61 -2.29
N GLU A 78 16.71 -8.67 -3.49
CA GLU A 78 16.45 -9.93 -4.18
C GLU A 78 17.73 -10.67 -4.55
N MET A 79 18.81 -9.97 -4.87
CA MET A 79 20.11 -10.60 -5.16
C MET A 79 20.73 -11.24 -3.91
N PHE A 80 20.61 -10.61 -2.74
CA PHE A 80 21.21 -11.07 -1.49
C PHE A 80 20.32 -12.01 -0.68
N LYS A 81 19.00 -11.92 -0.80
CA LYS A 81 18.04 -12.76 -0.07
C LYS A 81 17.65 -14.00 -0.89
N TRP A 82 17.74 -15.17 -0.25
CA TRP A 82 17.40 -16.46 -0.86
C TRP A 82 16.01 -16.97 -0.43
N ASN A 83 15.37 -16.29 0.51
CA ASN A 83 14.10 -16.67 1.12
C ASN A 83 12.92 -15.83 0.65
N THR A 84 13.13 -14.86 -0.21
CA THR A 84 12.05 -14.11 -0.84
C THR A 84 11.32 -15.01 -1.85
N ARG A 85 10.01 -14.85 -1.92
CA ARG A 85 9.18 -15.58 -2.87
C ARG A 85 8.12 -14.67 -3.51
N PHE A 86 7.60 -15.05 -4.64
CA PHE A 86 6.37 -14.47 -5.19
C PHE A 86 5.16 -14.89 -4.35
N LEU A 87 4.04 -14.21 -4.56
CA LEU A 87 2.76 -14.68 -4.05
C LEU A 87 2.44 -16.07 -4.63
N THR A 88 1.88 -16.94 -3.83
CA THR A 88 1.31 -18.22 -4.29
C THR A 88 0.08 -17.97 -5.14
N HIS A 89 -0.37 -18.97 -5.92
CA HIS A 89 -1.58 -18.85 -6.74
C HIS A 89 -2.79 -18.39 -5.91
N ARG A 90 -2.99 -18.96 -4.72
CA ARG A 90 -4.05 -18.59 -3.80
C ARG A 90 -3.91 -17.13 -3.31
N GLU A 91 -2.72 -16.70 -2.95
CA GLU A 91 -2.45 -15.31 -2.53
C GLU A 91 -2.66 -14.32 -3.69
N LEU A 92 -2.34 -14.70 -4.92
CA LEU A 92 -2.63 -13.92 -6.13
C LEU A 92 -4.13 -13.76 -6.34
N GLU A 93 -4.90 -14.84 -6.20
CA GLU A 93 -6.37 -14.81 -6.31
C GLU A 93 -6.98 -13.91 -5.24
N LEU A 94 -6.53 -14.02 -3.99
CA LEU A 94 -6.96 -13.14 -2.90
C LEU A 94 -6.64 -11.67 -3.20
N ALA A 95 -5.44 -11.38 -3.64
CA ALA A 95 -5.04 -10.02 -4.01
C ALA A 95 -5.93 -9.45 -5.13
N ARG A 96 -6.17 -10.23 -6.18
CA ARG A 96 -7.01 -9.81 -7.31
C ARG A 96 -8.48 -9.62 -6.91
N SER A 97 -9.01 -10.44 -6.01
CA SER A 97 -10.41 -10.32 -5.56
C SER A 97 -10.67 -9.00 -4.81
N VAL A 98 -9.68 -8.49 -4.09
CA VAL A 98 -9.79 -7.25 -3.32
C VAL A 98 -9.38 -6.03 -4.13
N PHE A 99 -8.23 -6.09 -4.81
CA PHE A 99 -7.58 -4.95 -5.45
C PHE A 99 -7.87 -4.84 -6.95
N GLY A 100 -8.34 -5.91 -7.60
CA GLY A 100 -8.53 -5.92 -9.06
C GLY A 100 -7.23 -5.59 -9.77
N ASN A 101 -7.24 -4.50 -10.56
CA ASN A 101 -6.09 -4.01 -11.33
C ASN A 101 -5.38 -2.81 -10.67
N SER A 102 -5.66 -2.50 -9.42
CA SER A 102 -5.06 -1.37 -8.72
C SER A 102 -3.68 -1.66 -8.10
N ILE A 103 -3.29 -2.92 -8.10
CA ILE A 103 -1.92 -3.39 -7.79
C ILE A 103 -1.45 -4.36 -8.86
N LEU A 104 -0.15 -4.67 -8.86
CA LEU A 104 0.48 -5.72 -9.68
C LEU A 104 0.94 -6.86 -8.76
N PRO A 105 0.04 -7.77 -8.37
CA PRO A 105 0.36 -8.77 -7.36
C PRO A 105 1.47 -9.73 -7.82
N GLU A 106 1.69 -9.87 -9.13
CA GLU A 106 2.78 -10.65 -9.71
C GLU A 106 4.17 -10.08 -9.40
N LEU A 107 4.24 -8.77 -9.10
CA LEU A 107 5.49 -8.10 -8.73
C LEU A 107 5.72 -8.05 -7.22
N VAL A 108 4.71 -8.42 -6.42
CA VAL A 108 4.84 -8.45 -4.96
C VAL A 108 5.71 -9.61 -4.53
N ARG A 109 6.60 -9.31 -3.58
CA ARG A 109 7.47 -10.31 -2.94
C ARG A 109 7.12 -10.47 -1.48
N ILE A 110 7.34 -11.67 -0.95
CA ILE A 110 7.26 -11.94 0.49
C ILE A 110 8.62 -12.42 0.98
N ASP A 111 9.19 -11.71 1.95
CA ASP A 111 10.31 -12.15 2.76
C ASP A 111 9.75 -12.74 4.07
N ASN A 112 9.63 -14.05 4.15
CA ASN A 112 9.06 -14.74 5.30
C ASN A 112 10.09 -15.10 6.40
N ARG A 113 11.31 -14.61 6.27
CA ARG A 113 12.39 -14.77 7.27
C ARG A 113 13.03 -13.45 7.65
N SER A 114 12.26 -12.36 7.55
CA SER A 114 12.75 -11.04 7.95
C SER A 114 13.03 -11.02 9.44
N VAL A 115 14.30 -10.91 9.79
CA VAL A 115 14.78 -10.97 11.18
C VAL A 115 14.66 -9.61 11.86
N SER A 116 14.95 -8.55 11.10
CA SER A 116 14.98 -7.19 11.65
C SER A 116 13.56 -6.64 11.80
N GLY A 117 13.06 -6.64 13.02
CA GLY A 117 11.71 -6.16 13.37
C GLY A 117 10.67 -7.29 13.43
N PRO A 118 10.28 -7.97 12.34
CA PRO A 118 9.21 -8.95 12.34
C PRO A 118 9.41 -10.12 13.31
N LYS A 119 10.64 -10.62 13.43
CA LYS A 119 10.94 -11.73 14.34
C LYS A 119 10.72 -11.35 15.79
N GLN A 120 11.15 -10.17 16.20
CA GLN A 120 11.05 -9.68 17.58
C GLN A 120 9.64 -9.20 17.92
N GLY A 121 9.02 -8.45 16.99
CA GLY A 121 7.73 -7.79 17.21
C GLY A 121 6.52 -8.59 16.77
N ARG A 122 6.69 -9.71 16.05
CA ARG A 122 5.61 -10.51 15.45
C ARG A 122 4.65 -9.69 14.59
N PHE A 123 5.18 -8.73 13.85
CA PHE A 123 4.42 -7.91 12.92
C PHE A 123 4.95 -8.10 11.49
N ALA A 124 4.21 -7.65 10.50
CA ALA A 124 4.66 -7.51 9.12
C ALA A 124 4.86 -6.02 8.79
N TYR A 125 5.61 -5.73 7.75
CA TYR A 125 5.73 -4.39 7.19
C TYR A 125 6.09 -4.48 5.71
N VAL A 126 5.79 -3.41 4.97
CA VAL A 126 6.08 -3.35 3.54
C VAL A 126 7.26 -2.41 3.28
N SER A 127 8.21 -2.90 2.47
CA SER A 127 9.24 -2.08 1.84
C SER A 127 8.91 -2.00 0.35
N PHE A 128 8.27 -0.92 -0.07
CA PHE A 128 7.81 -0.68 -1.45
C PHE A 128 6.81 -1.74 -1.93
N GLN A 129 7.24 -2.82 -2.57
CA GLN A 129 6.39 -3.93 -2.99
C GLN A 129 6.83 -5.28 -2.38
N THR A 130 7.70 -5.25 -1.37
CA THR A 130 8.13 -6.44 -0.63
C THR A 130 7.51 -6.44 0.76
N ILE A 131 6.70 -7.44 1.05
CA ILE A 131 6.13 -7.69 2.37
C ILE A 131 7.14 -8.47 3.20
N ASN A 132 7.54 -7.91 4.33
CA ASN A 132 8.49 -8.49 5.25
C ASN A 132 7.75 -9.05 6.47
N CYS A 133 7.87 -10.36 6.72
CA CYS A 133 7.27 -11.04 7.86
C CYS A 133 8.21 -12.12 8.41
N TYR A 134 7.84 -12.75 9.52
CA TYR A 134 8.57 -13.89 10.06
C TYR A 134 7.61 -15.07 10.27
N GLY A 135 7.83 -16.14 9.50
CA GLY A 135 6.97 -17.33 9.51
C GLY A 135 5.73 -17.20 8.63
N HIS A 136 4.64 -17.78 9.10
CA HIS A 136 3.36 -17.79 8.38
C HIS A 136 2.60 -16.48 8.63
N MET A 137 2.04 -15.95 7.57
CA MET A 137 1.16 -14.77 7.60
C MET A 137 -0.27 -15.20 7.25
N SER A 138 -1.25 -14.76 8.02
CA SER A 138 -2.66 -15.01 7.72
C SER A 138 -3.14 -14.19 6.53
N ASP A 139 -4.22 -14.63 5.87
CA ASP A 139 -4.82 -13.90 4.74
C ASP A 139 -5.22 -12.48 5.13
N ARG A 140 -5.72 -12.29 6.34
CA ARG A 140 -6.09 -10.98 6.88
C ARG A 140 -4.90 -10.02 6.87
N ILE A 141 -3.78 -10.45 7.44
CA ILE A 141 -2.56 -9.65 7.49
C ILE A 141 -2.02 -9.43 6.07
N LEU A 142 -2.05 -10.45 5.21
CA LEU A 142 -1.66 -10.30 3.81
C LEU A 142 -2.45 -9.19 3.12
N ILE A 143 -3.77 -9.14 3.30
CA ILE A 143 -4.61 -8.10 2.70
C ILE A 143 -4.26 -6.71 3.26
N HIS A 144 -4.04 -6.58 4.58
CA HIS A 144 -3.58 -5.34 5.19
C HIS A 144 -2.25 -4.86 4.56
N GLU A 145 -1.25 -5.74 4.49
CA GLU A 145 0.06 -5.40 3.91
C GLU A 145 -0.03 -5.07 2.41
N LEU A 146 -0.93 -5.71 1.67
CA LEU A 146 -1.17 -5.36 0.27
C LEU A 146 -1.77 -3.95 0.10
N VAL A 147 -2.45 -3.41 1.11
CA VAL A 147 -2.85 -1.98 1.09
C VAL A 147 -1.62 -1.08 1.12
N HIS A 148 -0.58 -1.41 1.88
CA HIS A 148 0.67 -0.65 1.87
C HIS A 148 1.40 -0.74 0.53
N VAL A 149 1.33 -1.89 -0.16
CA VAL A 149 1.80 -1.99 -1.55
C VAL A 149 0.99 -1.08 -2.47
N TRP A 150 -0.34 -1.08 -2.35
CA TRP A 150 -1.21 -0.17 -3.09
C TRP A 150 -0.89 1.31 -2.79
N GLN A 151 -0.67 1.66 -1.53
CA GLN A 151 -0.27 3.02 -1.12
C GLN A 151 1.06 3.44 -1.75
N PHE A 152 2.04 2.54 -1.82
CA PHE A 152 3.28 2.82 -2.54
C PHE A 152 3.04 3.11 -4.03
N LEU A 153 2.22 2.30 -4.70
CA LEU A 153 1.89 2.49 -6.12
C LEU A 153 1.16 3.80 -6.37
N GLN A 154 0.27 4.22 -5.45
CA GLN A 154 -0.52 5.44 -5.60
C GLN A 154 0.25 6.70 -5.18
N PHE A 155 1.04 6.63 -4.11
CA PHE A 155 1.64 7.80 -3.46
C PHE A 155 3.15 7.90 -3.61
N GLY A 156 3.81 6.79 -3.97
CA GLY A 156 5.27 6.69 -3.94
C GLY A 156 5.82 6.47 -2.54
N SER A 157 7.12 6.66 -2.39
CA SER A 157 7.88 6.36 -1.16
C SER A 157 7.44 7.18 0.05
N ILE A 158 6.72 8.29 -0.15
CA ILE A 158 6.17 9.12 0.94
C ILE A 158 5.16 8.34 1.81
N TYR A 159 4.62 7.20 1.31
CA TYR A 159 3.72 6.37 2.10
C TYR A 159 4.41 5.82 3.36
N ILE A 160 5.72 5.51 3.31
CA ILE A 160 6.47 4.93 4.43
C ILE A 160 6.41 5.81 5.69
N PRO A 161 6.89 7.08 5.65
CA PRO A 161 6.80 7.92 6.83
C PRO A 161 5.36 8.22 7.23
N LYS A 162 4.42 8.29 6.30
CA LYS A 162 3.01 8.51 6.61
C LYS A 162 2.39 7.31 7.35
N ALA A 163 2.67 6.07 6.93
CA ALA A 163 2.25 4.87 7.64
C ALA A 163 2.87 4.81 9.06
N ILE A 164 4.16 5.09 9.19
CA ILE A 164 4.83 5.13 10.51
C ILE A 164 4.23 6.20 11.42
N LEU A 165 3.93 7.38 10.91
CA LEU A 165 3.27 8.44 11.66
C LEU A 165 1.84 8.06 12.05
N ALA A 166 1.09 7.44 11.13
CA ALA A 166 -0.24 6.92 11.38
C ALA A 166 -0.23 5.89 12.52
N GLN A 167 0.67 4.91 12.46
CA GLN A 167 0.83 3.88 13.47
C GLN A 167 1.12 4.45 14.87
N ARG A 168 1.87 5.57 14.94
CA ARG A 168 2.25 6.25 16.18
C ARG A 168 1.27 7.34 16.60
N SER A 169 0.25 7.63 15.79
CA SER A 169 -0.76 8.63 16.11
C SER A 169 -1.70 8.14 17.22
N LYS A 170 -2.45 9.06 17.81
CA LYS A 170 -3.44 8.75 18.85
C LYS A 170 -4.57 7.86 18.29
N GLU A 171 -4.95 8.10 17.07
CA GLU A 171 -5.98 7.36 16.36
C GLU A 171 -5.48 5.95 15.97
N GLY A 172 -4.20 5.83 15.58
CA GLY A 172 -3.57 4.59 15.18
C GLY A 172 -4.40 3.84 14.13
N TYR A 173 -4.77 2.62 14.47
CA TYR A 173 -5.61 1.75 13.63
C TYR A 173 -7.13 1.97 13.83
N ASN A 174 -7.53 2.76 14.84
CA ASN A 174 -8.93 2.90 15.19
C ASN A 174 -9.67 3.85 14.25
N TYR A 175 -10.49 3.30 13.36
CA TYR A 175 -11.39 4.03 12.46
C TYR A 175 -12.87 3.94 12.88
N PHE A 176 -13.16 3.43 14.10
CA PHE A 176 -14.51 3.25 14.68
C PHE A 176 -15.41 2.29 13.88
N ARG A 177 -14.81 1.37 13.11
CA ARG A 177 -15.49 0.32 12.34
C ARG A 177 -16.66 0.85 11.49
N THR A 178 -17.73 0.08 11.35
CA THR A 178 -18.91 0.42 10.55
C THR A 178 -19.51 1.78 10.91
N ALA A 179 -19.56 2.13 12.20
CA ALA A 179 -20.09 3.43 12.66
C ALA A 179 -19.24 4.62 12.17
N GLY A 180 -17.92 4.48 12.23
CA GLY A 180 -16.99 5.50 11.71
C GLY A 180 -17.11 5.67 10.19
N LEU A 181 -17.22 4.55 9.47
CA LEU A 181 -17.42 4.55 8.01
C LEU A 181 -18.76 5.19 7.62
N MET A 182 -19.86 4.87 8.31
CA MET A 182 -21.16 5.49 8.06
C MET A 182 -21.11 7.01 8.26
N ASN A 183 -20.50 7.47 9.35
CA ASN A 183 -20.33 8.89 9.62
C ASN A 183 -19.48 9.58 8.53
N MET A 184 -18.42 8.93 8.09
CA MET A 184 -17.57 9.43 7.00
C MET A 184 -18.34 9.50 5.68
N LYS A 185 -19.09 8.44 5.33
CA LYS A 185 -19.91 8.37 4.11
C LYS A 185 -20.97 9.47 4.11
N LEU A 186 -21.65 9.75 5.22
CA LEU A 186 -22.65 10.83 5.35
C LEU A 186 -22.06 12.22 5.07
N ARG A 187 -20.76 12.40 5.27
CA ARG A 187 -20.04 13.63 4.94
C ARG A 187 -19.39 13.60 3.55
N ASN A 188 -19.78 12.67 2.70
CA ASN A 188 -19.16 12.41 1.38
C ASN A 188 -17.64 12.14 1.48
N GLY A 189 -17.20 11.61 2.61
CA GLY A 189 -15.81 11.25 2.81
C GLY A 189 -15.46 10.00 2.03
N ARG A 190 -14.18 9.80 1.76
CA ARG A 190 -13.62 8.72 0.96
C ARG A 190 -12.51 8.02 1.76
N LEU A 191 -11.99 6.88 1.25
CA LEU A 191 -10.96 6.09 1.92
C LEU A 191 -9.72 6.91 2.30
N TYR A 192 -9.33 7.85 1.47
CA TYR A 192 -8.18 8.70 1.71
C TYR A 192 -8.33 9.72 2.87
N HIS A 193 -9.52 9.89 3.46
CA HIS A 193 -9.70 10.68 4.69
C HIS A 193 -9.27 9.91 5.95
N PHE A 194 -9.05 8.62 5.83
CA PHE A 194 -8.49 7.79 6.88
C PHE A 194 -6.97 7.78 6.78
N ASN A 195 -6.29 7.63 7.90
CA ASN A 195 -4.84 7.49 7.89
C ASN A 195 -4.40 6.17 7.25
N PHE A 196 -3.12 6.01 6.94
CA PHE A 196 -2.60 4.90 6.15
C PHE A 196 -2.81 3.53 6.81
N GLU A 197 -2.76 3.46 8.14
CA GLU A 197 -3.01 2.21 8.88
C GLU A 197 -4.51 1.89 8.95
N GLN A 198 -5.34 2.90 9.17
CA GLN A 198 -6.80 2.74 9.13
C GLN A 198 -7.27 2.25 7.76
N GLN A 199 -6.68 2.73 6.66
CA GLN A 199 -6.98 2.22 5.32
C GLN A 199 -6.70 0.71 5.22
N GLY A 200 -5.57 0.26 5.78
CA GLY A 200 -5.22 -1.17 5.86
C GLY A 200 -6.27 -1.98 6.60
N ASP A 201 -6.67 -1.52 7.77
CA ASP A 201 -7.67 -2.21 8.60
C ASP A 201 -9.08 -2.19 7.98
N ILE A 202 -9.47 -1.10 7.32
CA ILE A 202 -10.76 -1.02 6.62
C ILE A 202 -10.84 -2.09 5.52
N VAL A 203 -9.81 -2.22 4.70
CA VAL A 203 -9.77 -3.20 3.61
C VAL A 203 -9.67 -4.63 4.16
N MET A 204 -8.90 -4.84 5.21
CA MET A 204 -8.79 -6.13 5.90
C MET A 204 -10.14 -6.55 6.50
N ASP A 205 -10.86 -5.64 7.17
CA ASP A 205 -12.16 -5.94 7.76
C ASP A 205 -13.22 -6.20 6.68
N TYR A 206 -13.23 -5.44 5.59
CA TYR A 206 -14.04 -5.75 4.42
C TYR A 206 -13.81 -7.16 3.90
N PHE A 207 -12.55 -7.53 3.70
CA PHE A 207 -12.18 -8.87 3.25
C PHE A 207 -12.71 -9.94 4.20
N ASN A 208 -12.54 -9.75 5.52
CA ASN A 208 -13.03 -10.70 6.51
C ASN A 208 -14.55 -10.88 6.46
N MET A 209 -15.31 -9.78 6.35
CA MET A 209 -16.77 -9.83 6.26
C MET A 209 -17.24 -10.63 5.05
N LYS A 210 -16.52 -10.52 3.92
CA LYS A 210 -16.83 -11.30 2.70
C LYS A 210 -16.49 -12.79 2.80
N GLN A 211 -15.71 -13.21 3.81
CA GLN A 211 -15.39 -14.63 4.05
C GLN A 211 -16.39 -15.29 5.00
N VAL A 212 -17.17 -14.52 5.73
CA VAL A 212 -18.15 -15.03 6.69
C VAL A 212 -19.52 -15.07 6.01
N ASN A 213 -20.20 -16.22 6.12
CA ASN A 213 -21.57 -16.37 5.63
C ASN A 213 -22.54 -16.01 6.78
N ASP A 214 -22.63 -14.71 7.09
CA ASP A 214 -23.45 -14.15 8.16
C ASP A 214 -24.18 -12.92 7.61
N ASP A 215 -25.50 -12.87 7.79
CA ASP A 215 -26.35 -11.81 7.26
C ASP A 215 -25.95 -10.42 7.78
N GLN A 216 -25.55 -10.32 9.05
CA GLN A 216 -25.08 -9.07 9.63
C GLN A 216 -23.78 -8.60 8.98
N ALA A 217 -22.84 -9.51 8.76
CA ALA A 217 -21.57 -9.20 8.08
C ALA A 217 -21.81 -8.75 6.62
N ILE A 218 -22.79 -9.34 5.94
CA ILE A 218 -23.17 -8.96 4.57
C ILE A 218 -23.71 -7.52 4.55
N ILE A 219 -24.65 -7.18 5.44
CA ILE A 219 -25.23 -5.83 5.54
C ILE A 219 -24.15 -4.80 5.86
N GLU A 220 -23.29 -5.09 6.83
CA GLU A 220 -22.20 -4.18 7.19
C GLU A 220 -21.20 -3.98 6.04
N SER A 221 -20.91 -5.04 5.27
CA SER A 221 -19.96 -4.97 4.13
C SER A 221 -20.38 -3.98 3.05
N GLU A 222 -21.69 -3.69 2.89
CA GLU A 222 -22.18 -2.69 1.94
C GLU A 222 -21.68 -1.28 2.24
N VAL A 223 -21.47 -0.95 3.52
CA VAL A 223 -20.87 0.33 3.93
C VAL A 223 -19.42 0.40 3.51
N TYR A 224 -18.68 -0.71 3.65
CA TYR A 224 -17.28 -0.81 3.24
C TYR A 224 -17.11 -0.73 1.73
N GLU A 225 -18.04 -1.29 0.95
CA GLU A 225 -17.97 -1.28 -0.52
C GLU A 225 -17.85 0.14 -1.10
N TYR A 226 -18.50 1.12 -0.49
CA TYR A 226 -18.37 2.53 -0.88
C TYR A 226 -16.91 3.01 -0.83
N PHE A 227 -16.13 2.57 0.16
CA PHE A 227 -14.72 2.93 0.30
C PHE A 227 -13.81 2.04 -0.56
N MET A 228 -14.24 0.80 -0.83
CA MET A 228 -13.52 -0.10 -1.72
C MET A 228 -13.52 0.36 -3.18
N GLU A 229 -14.49 1.18 -3.58
CA GLU A 229 -14.47 1.82 -4.89
C GLU A 229 -13.22 2.68 -5.11
N ASP A 230 -12.70 3.32 -4.07
CA ASP A 230 -11.46 4.12 -4.16
C ASP A 230 -10.26 3.24 -4.50
N ILE A 231 -10.18 2.04 -3.90
CA ILE A 231 -9.15 1.06 -4.23
C ILE A 231 -9.28 0.62 -5.70
N LYS A 232 -10.47 0.19 -6.11
CA LYS A 232 -10.71 -0.43 -7.42
C LYS A 232 -10.65 0.56 -8.60
N SER A 233 -10.98 1.83 -8.35
CA SER A 233 -10.99 2.87 -9.38
C SER A 233 -9.61 3.41 -9.74
N MET A 234 -8.64 3.27 -8.84
CA MET A 234 -7.28 3.71 -9.07
C MET A 234 -6.53 2.66 -9.88
N ARG A 235 -6.24 2.98 -11.14
CA ARG A 235 -5.46 2.10 -12.02
C ARG A 235 -3.98 2.44 -11.93
N ILE A 236 -3.14 1.42 -12.03
CA ILE A 236 -1.72 1.58 -12.30
C ILE A 236 -1.60 2.04 -13.75
N PHE A 237 -0.77 3.02 -14.01
CA PHE A 237 -0.56 3.59 -15.36
C PHE A 237 -1.75 4.38 -15.94
N SER A 238 -2.55 5.07 -15.15
CA SER A 238 -3.58 6.03 -15.64
C SER A 238 -3.07 7.47 -15.70
#